data_bc2df86586c238f99b171916e64d2d28
#
_entry.id   bc2df86586c238f99b171916e64d2d28
#
_cell.length_a   1.000
_cell.length_b   1.000
_cell.length_c   1.000
_cell.angle_alpha   90.00
_cell.angle_beta   90.00
_cell.angle_gamma   90.00
#
_symmetry.space_group_name_H-M   'P 1'
#
loop_
_entity.id
_entity.type
_entity.pdbx_description
1 polymer ?
#
loop_
_entity_poly.entity_id
_entity_poly.type
_entity_poly.pdbx_seq_one_letter_code
_entity_poly.pdbx_strand_id
1 'polypeptide(L)'
;MPQATWYFDYISPFAYLQFHRFYDLPPDLEITIKPVVFGALLQHHGQLGPADIPSKRKFVYRFFKWQCERRGLPFFLPSHPFPPLPMLRLTIAAGSSPEAVR
;
A
#
# COMPACT_ATOMS: atom_id res chain seq x y z
N MET A 1 -25.30 -2.10 -6.05
CA MET A 1 -24.30 -2.50 -5.06
C MET A 1 -23.30 -1.37 -4.88
N PRO A 2 -22.91 -1.04 -3.62
CA PRO A 2 -21.88 -0.03 -3.40
C PRO A 2 -20.57 -0.45 -4.05
N GLN A 3 -19.87 0.50 -4.62
CA GLN A 3 -18.59 0.27 -5.30
C GLN A 3 -17.56 1.25 -4.81
N ALA A 4 -16.32 0.79 -4.70
CA ALA A 4 -15.19 1.62 -4.33
C ALA A 4 -13.97 1.22 -5.16
N THR A 5 -13.11 2.18 -5.42
CA THR A 5 -11.83 1.93 -6.10
C THR A 5 -10.71 2.17 -5.11
N TRP A 6 -9.81 1.20 -4.98
CA TRP A 6 -8.64 1.31 -4.13
C TRP A 6 -7.39 1.46 -4.99
N TYR A 7 -6.82 2.66 -4.93
CA TYR A 7 -5.55 2.95 -5.59
C TYR A 7 -4.43 2.68 -4.60
N PHE A 8 -3.45 1.86 -4.99
CA PHE A 8 -2.40 1.46 -4.06
C PHE A 8 -1.05 1.30 -4.75
N ASP A 9 0.01 1.31 -3.93
CA ASP A 9 1.36 0.95 -4.35
C ASP A 9 1.98 0.07 -3.26
N TYR A 10 2.74 -0.94 -3.66
CA TYR A 10 3.42 -1.85 -2.72
C TYR A 10 4.47 -1.15 -1.85
N ILE A 11 4.94 0.02 -2.26
CA ILE A 11 5.91 0.78 -1.48
C ILE A 11 5.31 1.35 -0.19
N SER A 12 3.99 1.45 -0.11
CA SER A 12 3.32 2.06 1.05
C SER A 12 3.04 1.03 2.13
N PRO A 13 3.59 1.21 3.35
CA PRO A 13 3.22 0.36 4.49
C PRO A 13 1.75 0.52 4.88
N PHE A 14 1.16 1.68 4.65
CA PHE A 14 -0.26 1.89 4.93
C PHE A 14 -1.17 1.14 3.96
N ALA A 15 -0.72 0.92 2.73
CA ALA A 15 -1.43 0.05 1.79
C ALA A 15 -1.48 -1.38 2.31
N TYR A 16 -0.38 -1.89 2.87
CA TYR A 16 -0.33 -3.20 3.49
C TYR A 16 -1.33 -3.31 4.65
N LEU A 17 -1.35 -2.31 5.53
CA LEU A 17 -2.29 -2.29 6.66
C LEU A 17 -3.75 -2.25 6.18
N GLN A 18 -4.05 -1.44 5.18
CA GLN A 18 -5.41 -1.33 4.63
C GLN A 18 -5.87 -2.62 3.99
N PHE A 19 -4.98 -3.30 3.26
CA PHE A 19 -5.32 -4.57 2.63
C PHE A 19 -5.77 -5.61 3.67
N HIS A 20 -5.11 -5.65 4.80
CA HIS A 20 -5.48 -6.56 5.89
C HIS A 20 -6.76 -6.15 6.63
N ARG A 21 -7.33 -4.98 6.32
CA ARG A 21 -8.61 -4.52 6.89
C ARG A 21 -9.78 -4.72 5.95
N PHE A 22 -9.59 -5.31 4.78
CA PHE A 22 -10.69 -5.54 3.85
C PHE A 22 -11.79 -6.41 4.43
N TYR A 23 -11.47 -7.28 5.39
CA TYR A 23 -12.44 -8.10 6.09
C TYR A 23 -13.42 -7.30 6.95
N ASP A 24 -13.04 -6.09 7.35
CA ASP A 24 -13.86 -5.22 8.18
C ASP A 24 -14.86 -4.40 7.35
N LEU A 25 -14.76 -4.47 6.02
CA LEU A 25 -15.63 -3.75 5.12
C LEU A 25 -16.94 -4.50 4.89
N PRO A 26 -18.04 -3.81 4.53
CA PRO A 26 -19.30 -4.48 4.23
C PRO A 26 -19.12 -5.57 3.17
N PRO A 27 -19.72 -6.77 3.36
CA PRO A 27 -19.53 -7.87 2.41
C PRO A 27 -20.06 -7.60 1.00
N ASP A 28 -21.03 -6.69 0.87
CA ASP A 28 -21.63 -6.33 -0.41
C ASP A 28 -20.88 -5.21 -1.14
N LEU A 29 -19.81 -4.68 -0.52
CA LEU A 29 -19.00 -3.64 -1.15
C LEU A 29 -18.08 -4.28 -2.20
N GLU A 30 -18.21 -3.82 -3.44
CA GLU A 30 -17.29 -4.22 -4.52
C GLU A 30 -16.08 -3.29 -4.52
N ILE A 31 -14.89 -3.86 -4.43
CA ILE A 31 -13.65 -3.10 -4.44
C ILE A 31 -12.89 -3.39 -5.73
N THR A 32 -12.68 -2.34 -6.52
CA THR A 32 -11.79 -2.39 -7.68
C THR A 32 -10.40 -1.97 -7.25
N ILE A 33 -9.42 -2.82 -7.48
CA ILE A 33 -8.02 -2.59 -7.10
C ILE A 33 -7.28 -2.03 -8.30
N LYS A 34 -6.69 -0.84 -8.15
CA LYS A 34 -5.91 -0.18 -9.22
C LYS A 34 -4.51 0.16 -8.71
N PRO A 35 -3.49 -0.57 -9.18
CA PRO A 35 -2.11 -0.24 -8.86
C PRO A 35 -1.71 1.10 -9.45
N VAL A 36 -0.98 1.90 -8.67
CA VAL A 36 -0.43 3.18 -9.10
C VAL A 36 1.02 3.29 -8.68
N VAL A 37 1.80 4.07 -9.41
CA VAL A 37 3.19 4.36 -9.03
C VAL A 37 3.17 5.64 -8.20
N PHE A 38 3.18 5.48 -6.89
CA PHE A 38 3.05 6.62 -5.95
C PHE A 38 4.18 7.63 -6.12
N GLY A 39 5.42 7.15 -6.33
CA GLY A 39 6.57 8.03 -6.56
C GLY A 39 6.38 8.94 -7.78
N ALA A 40 5.75 8.43 -8.85
CA ALA A 40 5.48 9.22 -10.04
C ALA A 40 4.43 10.30 -9.77
N LEU A 41 3.41 10.00 -8.96
CA LEU A 41 2.42 10.99 -8.55
C LEU A 41 3.05 12.10 -7.71
N LEU A 42 3.93 11.75 -6.79
CA LEU A 42 4.66 12.73 -5.99
C LEU A 42 5.50 13.63 -6.87
N GLN A 43 6.24 13.06 -7.82
CA GLN A 43 7.08 13.82 -8.73
C GLN A 43 6.25 14.77 -9.58
N HIS A 44 5.11 14.32 -10.09
CA HIS A 44 4.21 15.15 -10.89
C HIS A 44 3.74 16.39 -10.12
N HIS A 45 3.47 16.25 -8.84
CA HIS A 45 3.00 17.34 -7.98
C HIS A 45 4.11 18.10 -7.26
N GLY A 46 5.38 17.78 -7.52
CA GLY A 46 6.52 18.42 -6.86
C GLY A 46 6.58 18.16 -5.35
N GLN A 47 6.12 16.99 -4.92
CA GLN A 47 6.05 16.62 -3.51
C GLN A 47 7.08 15.57 -3.15
N LEU A 48 7.51 15.58 -1.88
CA LEU A 48 8.31 14.50 -1.30
C LEU A 48 7.41 13.61 -0.45
N GLY A 49 7.62 12.29 -0.55
CA GLY A 49 6.94 11.36 0.34
C GLY A 49 7.56 11.35 1.74
N PRO A 50 6.85 10.83 2.75
CA PRO A 50 7.38 10.76 4.11
C PRO A 50 8.70 9.99 4.20
N ALA A 51 8.89 8.97 3.36
CA ALA A 51 10.12 8.18 3.36
C ALA A 51 11.35 8.94 2.84
N ASP A 52 11.14 10.06 2.12
CA ASP A 52 12.21 10.90 1.59
C ASP A 52 12.66 11.97 2.58
N ILE A 53 11.98 12.09 3.70
CA ILE A 53 12.27 13.06 4.76
C ILE A 53 12.67 12.26 6.00
N PRO A 54 13.95 12.33 6.47
CA PRO A 54 14.45 11.42 7.49
C PRO A 54 13.62 11.38 8.78
N SER A 55 13.18 12.53 9.29
CA SER A 55 12.37 12.57 10.51
C SER A 55 11.00 11.93 10.33
N LYS A 56 10.37 12.17 9.18
CA LYS A 56 9.07 11.57 8.85
C LYS A 56 9.19 10.07 8.59
N ARG A 57 10.27 9.65 7.92
CA ARG A 57 10.53 8.23 7.66
C ARG A 57 10.63 7.44 8.96
N LYS A 58 11.38 7.98 9.92
CA LYS A 58 11.54 7.35 11.24
C LYS A 58 10.19 7.19 11.94
N PHE A 59 9.37 8.24 11.94
CA PHE A 59 8.04 8.22 12.54
C PHE A 59 7.13 7.19 11.84
N VAL A 60 7.08 7.24 10.50
CA VAL A 60 6.21 6.36 9.71
C VAL A 60 6.51 4.89 9.97
N TYR A 61 7.79 4.50 9.98
CA TYR A 61 8.15 3.11 10.20
C TYR A 61 7.92 2.66 11.63
N ARG A 62 8.10 3.54 12.61
CA ARG A 62 7.75 3.24 14.00
C ARG A 62 6.26 3.07 14.17
N PHE A 63 5.47 3.93 13.56
CA PHE A 63 4.02 3.84 13.58
C PHE A 63 3.54 2.56 12.89
N PHE A 64 4.12 2.22 11.76
CA PHE A 64 3.82 0.99 11.03
C PHE A 64 4.12 -0.24 11.89
N LYS A 65 5.29 -0.28 12.53
CA LYS A 65 5.66 -1.36 13.43
C LYS A 65 4.66 -1.53 14.56
N TRP A 66 4.28 -0.43 15.18
CA TRP A 66 3.29 -0.42 16.26
C TRP A 66 1.94 -0.96 15.79
N GLN A 67 1.48 -0.54 14.60
CA GLN A 67 0.22 -1.03 14.04
C GLN A 67 0.27 -2.54 13.76
N CYS A 68 1.38 -3.04 13.23
CA CYS A 68 1.54 -4.48 12.98
C CYS A 68 1.50 -5.26 14.29
N GLU A 69 2.17 -4.79 15.33
CA GLU A 69 2.16 -5.43 16.64
C GLU A 69 0.76 -5.46 17.24
N ARG A 70 0.02 -4.35 17.14
CA ARG A 70 -1.35 -4.28 17.64
C ARG A 70 -2.30 -5.25 16.94
N ARG A 71 -2.10 -5.48 15.65
CA ARG A 71 -3.00 -6.30 14.83
C ARG A 71 -2.52 -7.73 14.68
N GLY A 72 -1.39 -8.08 15.25
CA GLY A 72 -0.81 -9.41 15.09
C GLY A 72 -0.36 -9.70 13.66
N LEU A 73 0.03 -8.67 12.90
CA LEU A 73 0.51 -8.82 11.53
C LEU A 73 2.03 -8.94 11.50
N PRO A 74 2.58 -9.71 10.55
CA PRO A 74 4.03 -9.75 10.36
C PRO A 74 4.58 -8.37 10.03
N PHE A 75 5.69 -8.00 10.65
CA PHE A 75 6.38 -6.76 10.38
C PHE A 75 7.73 -7.05 9.73
N PHE A 76 8.01 -6.32 8.67
CA PHE A 76 9.34 -6.34 8.04
C PHE A 76 9.62 -4.95 7.45
N LEU A 77 10.91 -4.58 7.48
CA LEU A 77 11.34 -3.34 6.83
C LEU A 77 11.88 -3.68 5.46
N PRO A 78 11.21 -3.25 4.38
CA PRO A 78 11.77 -3.39 3.05
C PRO A 78 12.97 -2.48 2.90
N SER A 79 13.90 -2.85 2.03
CA SER A 79 14.95 -1.93 1.62
C SER A 79 14.32 -0.73 0.92
N HIS A 80 14.76 0.48 1.27
CA HIS A 80 14.19 1.69 0.67
C HIS A 80 15.31 2.49 0.00
N PRO A 81 15.06 2.99 -1.22
CA PRO A 81 13.87 2.71 -2.03
C PRO A 81 13.95 1.34 -2.69
N PHE A 82 12.81 0.66 -2.83
CA PHE A 82 12.73 -0.55 -3.65
C PHE A 82 11.84 -0.28 -4.87
N PRO A 83 12.12 -0.93 -6.03
CA PRO A 83 11.32 -0.67 -7.23
C PRO A 83 10.00 -1.44 -7.18
N PRO A 84 8.85 -0.74 -7.04
CA PRO A 84 7.55 -1.42 -6.98
C PRO A 84 6.99 -1.79 -8.35
N LEU A 85 7.54 -1.24 -9.44
CA LEU A 85 6.96 -1.34 -10.77
C LEU A 85 6.77 -2.78 -11.27
N PRO A 86 7.74 -3.70 -11.10
CA PRO A 86 7.52 -5.10 -11.51
C PRO A 86 6.34 -5.75 -10.81
N MET A 87 6.15 -5.51 -9.51
CA MET A 87 5.03 -6.06 -8.76
C MET A 87 3.69 -5.43 -9.17
N LEU A 88 3.68 -4.14 -9.46
CA LEU A 88 2.49 -3.44 -9.94
C LEU A 88 2.07 -3.98 -11.31
N ARG A 89 3.01 -4.17 -12.21
CA ARG A 89 2.75 -4.74 -13.54
C ARG A 89 2.24 -6.18 -13.42
N LEU A 90 2.82 -6.98 -12.55
CA LEU A 90 2.39 -8.35 -12.32
C LEU A 90 0.96 -8.40 -11.79
N THR A 91 0.59 -7.48 -10.90
CA THR A 91 -0.77 -7.39 -10.36
C THR A 91 -1.79 -7.13 -11.46
N ILE A 92 -1.50 -6.22 -12.39
CA ILE A 92 -2.36 -5.93 -13.53
C ILE A 92 -2.46 -7.16 -14.44
N ALA A 93 -1.33 -7.81 -14.74
CA ALA A 93 -1.30 -9.00 -15.59
C ALA A 93 -2.11 -10.15 -14.98
N ALA A 94 -2.18 -10.24 -13.66
CA ALA A 94 -2.95 -11.27 -12.95
C ALA A 94 -4.43 -10.87 -12.72
N GLY A 95 -4.90 -9.78 -13.33
CA GLY A 95 -6.31 -9.37 -13.28
C GLY A 95 -6.68 -8.44 -12.12
N SER A 96 -5.71 -7.90 -11.40
CA SER A 96 -5.93 -6.95 -10.28
C SER A 96 -6.94 -7.46 -9.25
N SER A 97 -6.89 -8.74 -8.93
CA SER A 97 -7.76 -9.33 -7.91
C SER A 97 -7.09 -9.27 -6.53
N PRO A 98 -7.86 -9.38 -5.43
CA PRO A 98 -7.28 -9.47 -4.09
C PRO A 98 -6.28 -10.63 -3.95
N GLU A 99 -6.51 -11.75 -4.62
CA GLU A 99 -5.61 -12.89 -4.62
C GLU A 99 -4.26 -12.55 -5.26
N ALA A 100 -4.26 -11.71 -6.30
CA ALA A 100 -3.03 -11.31 -6.99
C ALA A 100 -2.17 -10.39 -6.12
N VAL A 101 -2.78 -9.64 -5.18
CA VAL A 101 -2.07 -8.71 -4.30
C VAL A 101 -1.37 -9.43 -3.15
N ARG A 102 -1.84 -10.59 -2.77
CA ARG A 102 -1.26 -11.37 -1.69
C ARG A 102 0.18 -11.82 -1.89
#